data_46a9d92feacffc97e2f2e5eac9875d0d
#
_entry.id   46a9d92feacffc97e2f2e5eac9875d0d
#
_cell.length_a   1.000
_cell.length_b   1.000
_cell.length_c   1.000
_cell.angle_alpha   90.00
_cell.angle_beta   90.00
_cell.angle_gamma   90.00
#
_symmetry.space_group_name_H-M   'P 1'
#
loop_
_entity.id
_entity.type
_entity.pdbx_description
1 polymer ?
#
loop_
_entity_poly.entity_id
_entity_poly.type
_entity_poly.pdbx_seq_one_letter_code
_entity_poly.pdbx_strand_id
1 'polypeptide(L)'
;MSARSVAVAALRRATAFAGTIVDVRTDAPEFVLTYDDGPVAGNTDRILTVLADRGATATFFMLLTRVRADPALVAAVVDAGHEVALHGVDHRDITTLPLDDVRQRMLDGRRELEDTAGRPVQWYRPPYGHQTYRSWRHIRAAGLTPVLWGPTTWDSRGDVTQEQRVAAALRGARRGGILLAHDSYADHHDGVDDGPAPTVDRVDLIARVLDGYADLGLAARSLGDALVAGTPVLEGRFKR
;
A
#
# COMPACT_ATOMS: atom_id res chain seq x y z
N MET A 1 -18.23 1.99 -20.12
CA MET A 1 -18.15 0.92 -19.09
C MET A 1 -19.12 -0.20 -19.46
N SER A 2 -18.71 -1.48 -19.39
CA SER A 2 -19.61 -2.59 -19.70
C SER A 2 -20.66 -2.79 -18.61
N ALA A 3 -21.84 -3.37 -18.95
CA ALA A 3 -22.89 -3.69 -17.98
C ALA A 3 -22.37 -4.59 -16.83
N ARG A 4 -21.44 -5.49 -17.16
CA ARG A 4 -20.76 -6.35 -16.17
C ARG A 4 -19.92 -5.52 -15.19
N SER A 5 -19.21 -4.49 -15.65
CA SER A 5 -18.42 -3.59 -14.81
C SER A 5 -19.30 -2.78 -13.86
N VAL A 6 -20.45 -2.31 -14.33
CA VAL A 6 -21.43 -1.57 -13.52
C VAL A 6 -22.03 -2.47 -12.43
N ALA A 7 -22.45 -3.70 -12.80
CA ALA A 7 -23.00 -4.66 -11.83
C ALA A 7 -22.00 -5.05 -10.74
N VAL A 8 -20.73 -5.27 -11.11
CA VAL A 8 -19.65 -5.57 -10.13
C VAL A 8 -19.40 -4.39 -9.20
N ALA A 9 -19.39 -3.16 -9.71
CA ALA A 9 -19.23 -1.95 -8.90
C ALA A 9 -20.42 -1.76 -7.93
N ALA A 10 -21.65 -2.00 -8.38
CA ALA A 10 -22.84 -1.94 -7.54
C ALA A 10 -22.80 -2.98 -6.40
N LEU A 11 -22.41 -4.22 -6.71
CA LEU A 11 -22.27 -5.28 -5.72
C LEU A 11 -21.20 -4.96 -4.67
N ARG A 12 -20.05 -4.42 -5.10
CA ARG A 12 -18.96 -4.00 -4.20
C ARG A 12 -19.40 -2.90 -3.23
N ARG A 13 -20.22 -1.94 -3.71
CA ARG A 13 -20.79 -0.90 -2.85
C ARG A 13 -21.86 -1.45 -1.90
N ALA A 14 -22.70 -2.37 -2.36
CA ALA A 14 -23.70 -3.02 -1.52
C ALA A 14 -23.09 -3.84 -0.38
N THR A 15 -21.85 -4.31 -0.55
CA THR A 15 -21.09 -5.06 0.48
C THR A 15 -20.12 -4.18 1.27
N ALA A 16 -20.27 -2.87 1.25
CA ALA A 16 -19.38 -1.91 1.94
C ALA A 16 -19.34 -2.07 3.46
N PHE A 17 -20.32 -2.73 4.08
CA PHE A 17 -20.29 -3.08 5.51
C PHE A 17 -19.13 -4.04 5.86
N ALA A 18 -18.67 -4.84 4.89
CA ALA A 18 -17.47 -5.67 4.95
C ALA A 18 -16.32 -4.97 4.20
N GLY A 19 -16.23 -3.63 4.34
CA GLY A 19 -15.46 -2.79 3.44
C GLY A 19 -13.97 -2.83 3.69
N THR A 20 -13.27 -2.77 2.57
CA THR A 20 -11.85 -2.47 2.44
C THR A 20 -11.74 -1.04 1.92
N ILE A 21 -10.86 -0.23 2.46
CA ILE A 21 -10.59 1.12 1.96
C ILE A 21 -9.98 1.00 0.56
N VAL A 22 -10.59 1.68 -0.43
CA VAL A 22 -10.12 1.66 -1.82
C VAL A 22 -9.86 3.05 -2.37
N ASP A 23 -10.27 4.07 -1.63
CA ASP A 23 -10.18 5.48 -2.01
C ASP A 23 -10.48 6.36 -0.79
N VAL A 24 -10.18 7.65 -0.86
CA VAL A 24 -10.59 8.67 0.12
C VAL A 24 -11.46 9.69 -0.59
N ARG A 25 -12.65 9.93 -0.07
CA ARG A 25 -13.50 11.02 -0.56
C ARG A 25 -13.07 12.30 0.12
N THR A 26 -12.48 13.22 -0.63
CA THR A 26 -11.96 14.51 -0.16
C THR A 26 -12.11 15.59 -1.22
N ASP A 27 -12.30 16.83 -0.79
CA ASP A 27 -12.23 18.03 -1.63
C ASP A 27 -10.82 18.64 -1.61
N ALA A 28 -9.95 18.19 -0.69
CA ALA A 28 -8.56 18.62 -0.63
C ALA A 28 -7.81 18.21 -1.92
N PRO A 29 -6.90 19.08 -2.42
CA PRO A 29 -6.13 18.80 -3.63
C PRO A 29 -4.97 17.84 -3.35
N GLU A 30 -5.30 16.63 -2.93
CA GLU A 30 -4.33 15.63 -2.49
C GLU A 30 -4.69 14.23 -2.99
N PHE A 31 -3.70 13.34 -3.03
CA PHE A 31 -3.84 11.92 -3.26
C PHE A 31 -3.10 11.13 -2.19
N VAL A 32 -3.45 9.88 -2.00
CA VAL A 32 -2.77 9.00 -1.05
C VAL A 32 -1.64 8.27 -1.75
N LEU A 33 -0.40 8.45 -1.26
CA LEU A 33 0.77 7.71 -1.75
C LEU A 33 1.05 6.53 -0.83
N THR A 34 1.23 5.35 -1.42
CA THR A 34 1.52 4.14 -0.66
C THR A 34 2.65 3.33 -1.28
N TYR A 35 3.45 2.71 -0.42
CA TYR A 35 4.53 1.79 -0.79
C TYR A 35 4.30 0.42 -0.18
N ASP A 36 4.62 -0.64 -0.92
CA ASP A 36 4.57 -2.03 -0.47
C ASP A 36 5.97 -2.67 -0.53
N ASP A 37 6.15 -3.80 0.16
CA ASP A 37 7.29 -4.74 0.13
C ASP A 37 8.56 -4.31 0.88
N GLY A 38 8.67 -3.08 1.31
CA GLY A 38 9.83 -2.59 2.07
C GLY A 38 9.80 -2.93 3.58
N PRO A 39 10.72 -2.33 4.33
CA PRO A 39 11.76 -1.40 3.89
C PRO A 39 13.02 -2.10 3.37
N VAL A 40 13.76 -1.43 2.46
CA VAL A 40 15.03 -1.93 1.93
C VAL A 40 16.02 -0.77 1.75
N ALA A 41 17.21 -0.92 2.34
CA ALA A 41 18.29 0.06 2.19
C ALA A 41 18.72 0.24 0.72
N GLY A 42 19.05 1.47 0.35
CA GLY A 42 19.38 1.86 -1.01
C GLY A 42 18.18 2.24 -1.89
N ASN A 43 16.97 1.86 -1.47
CA ASN A 43 15.72 2.30 -2.10
C ASN A 43 14.90 3.15 -1.14
N THR A 44 14.44 2.58 -0.02
CA THR A 44 13.55 3.25 0.93
C THR A 44 14.16 4.56 1.42
N ASP A 45 15.42 4.56 1.86
CA ASP A 45 16.16 5.74 2.32
C ASP A 45 16.25 6.84 1.24
N ARG A 46 16.50 6.47 -0.01
CA ARG A 46 16.53 7.41 -1.13
C ARG A 46 15.16 7.94 -1.50
N ILE A 47 14.12 7.12 -1.40
CA ILE A 47 12.72 7.53 -1.58
C ILE A 47 12.33 8.55 -0.50
N LEU A 48 12.73 8.34 0.77
CA LEU A 48 12.49 9.31 1.85
C LEU A 48 13.06 10.70 1.51
N THR A 49 14.27 10.75 0.91
CA THR A 49 14.86 12.00 0.45
C THR A 49 13.99 12.68 -0.61
N VAL A 50 13.51 11.95 -1.61
CA VAL A 50 12.63 12.50 -2.67
C VAL A 50 11.32 13.03 -2.11
N LEU A 51 10.75 12.32 -1.12
CA LEU A 51 9.51 12.74 -0.44
C LEU A 51 9.72 14.03 0.35
N ALA A 52 10.82 14.11 1.11
CA ALA A 52 11.18 15.30 1.89
C ALA A 52 11.36 16.55 1.00
N ASP A 53 12.07 16.41 -0.13
CA ASP A 53 12.29 17.50 -1.10
C ASP A 53 10.99 18.07 -1.67
N ARG A 54 9.90 17.30 -1.64
CA ARG A 54 8.58 17.69 -2.17
C ARG A 54 7.51 17.94 -1.11
N GLY A 55 7.87 17.88 0.17
CA GLY A 55 6.93 18.03 1.29
C GLY A 55 5.80 16.97 1.25
N ALA A 56 6.12 15.78 0.75
CA ALA A 56 5.20 14.69 0.58
C ALA A 56 5.24 13.75 1.79
N THR A 57 4.06 13.20 2.19
CA THR A 57 3.98 12.09 3.13
C THR A 57 3.40 10.86 2.43
N ALA A 58 3.71 9.67 2.96
CA ALA A 58 3.28 8.40 2.40
C ALA A 58 2.99 7.37 3.51
N THR A 59 2.23 6.30 3.16
CA THR A 59 2.04 5.12 4.01
C THR A 59 2.84 3.97 3.45
N PHE A 60 3.72 3.38 4.28
CA PHE A 60 4.57 2.25 3.94
C PHE A 60 3.98 0.96 4.52
N PHE A 61 3.49 0.09 3.65
CA PHE A 61 3.03 -1.25 4.01
C PHE A 61 4.23 -2.19 4.02
N MET A 62 4.72 -2.50 5.21
CA MET A 62 5.99 -3.20 5.41
C MET A 62 5.80 -4.71 5.60
N LEU A 63 6.73 -5.50 5.06
CA LEU A 63 6.89 -6.91 5.35
C LEU A 63 7.74 -7.11 6.61
N LEU A 64 7.32 -7.97 7.54
CA LEU A 64 8.11 -8.19 8.77
C LEU A 64 9.44 -8.87 8.50
N THR A 65 9.57 -9.65 7.44
CA THR A 65 10.87 -10.15 6.96
C THR A 65 11.87 -9.01 6.76
N ARG A 66 11.42 -7.90 6.17
CA ARG A 66 12.23 -6.70 5.91
C ARG A 66 12.42 -5.83 7.16
N VAL A 67 11.37 -5.69 7.97
CA VAL A 67 11.43 -4.99 9.27
C VAL A 67 12.48 -5.61 10.19
N ARG A 68 12.51 -6.95 10.28
CA ARG A 68 13.49 -7.68 11.08
C ARG A 68 14.92 -7.54 10.56
N ALA A 69 15.07 -7.42 9.24
CA ALA A 69 16.39 -7.25 8.60
C ALA A 69 16.97 -5.84 8.85
N ASP A 70 16.12 -4.81 8.89
CA ASP A 70 16.56 -3.43 9.11
C ASP A 70 15.54 -2.61 9.93
N PRO A 71 15.48 -2.81 11.26
CA PRO A 71 14.58 -2.04 12.12
C PRO A 71 14.95 -0.55 12.19
N ALA A 72 16.22 -0.18 11.92
CA ALA A 72 16.63 1.21 11.92
C ALA A 72 15.99 1.98 10.75
N LEU A 73 15.77 1.33 9.62
CA LEU A 73 15.10 1.95 8.47
C LEU A 73 13.60 2.17 8.74
N VAL A 74 12.97 1.32 9.56
CA VAL A 74 11.60 1.57 10.06
C VAL A 74 11.56 2.86 10.88
N ALA A 75 12.51 3.05 11.80
CA ALA A 75 12.63 4.28 12.58
C ALA A 75 12.83 5.50 11.68
N ALA A 76 13.69 5.40 10.66
CA ALA A 76 13.91 6.48 9.69
C ALA A 76 12.63 6.87 8.94
N VAL A 77 11.78 5.91 8.54
CA VAL A 77 10.48 6.17 7.93
C VAL A 77 9.56 6.93 8.88
N VAL A 78 9.50 6.52 10.15
CA VAL A 78 8.68 7.16 11.19
C VAL A 78 9.19 8.56 11.51
N ASP A 79 10.50 8.74 11.66
CA ASP A 79 11.13 10.03 12.00
C ASP A 79 11.00 11.05 10.86
N ALA A 80 10.93 10.57 9.60
CA ALA A 80 10.64 11.40 8.44
C ALA A 80 9.15 11.81 8.33
N GLY A 81 8.30 11.41 9.29
CA GLY A 81 6.89 11.80 9.34
C GLY A 81 5.96 10.95 8.47
N HIS A 82 6.43 9.80 8.01
CA HIS A 82 5.60 8.89 7.23
C HIS A 82 4.84 7.90 8.12
N GLU A 83 3.79 7.31 7.56
CA GLU A 83 2.96 6.32 8.22
C GLU A 83 3.43 4.90 7.92
N VAL A 84 3.45 4.04 8.94
CA VAL A 84 3.80 2.62 8.83
C VAL A 84 2.55 1.77 8.90
N ALA A 85 2.45 0.76 8.05
CA ALA A 85 1.33 -0.17 7.94
C ALA A 85 1.84 -1.60 7.71
N LEU A 86 1.03 -2.60 8.03
CA LEU A 86 1.40 -4.00 7.89
C LEU A 86 1.06 -4.52 6.47
N HIS A 87 2.07 -5.05 5.75
CA HIS A 87 1.85 -5.79 4.50
C HIS A 87 1.73 -7.30 4.74
N GLY A 88 2.41 -7.79 5.76
CA GLY A 88 2.37 -9.19 6.17
C GLY A 88 3.58 -9.58 7.00
N VAL A 89 3.55 -10.79 7.52
CA VAL A 89 4.76 -11.40 8.13
C VAL A 89 5.78 -11.68 7.01
N ASP A 90 5.28 -12.11 5.87
CA ASP A 90 5.95 -12.35 4.59
C ASP A 90 4.94 -12.07 3.46
N HIS A 91 5.35 -12.22 2.18
CA HIS A 91 4.51 -11.87 1.03
C HIS A 91 3.60 -13.01 0.55
N ARG A 92 3.41 -14.09 1.32
CA ARG A 92 2.52 -15.20 0.92
C ARG A 92 1.06 -14.75 0.79
N ASP A 93 0.37 -15.25 -0.24
CA ASP A 93 -1.08 -15.05 -0.40
C ASP A 93 -1.83 -15.63 0.80
N ILE A 94 -2.38 -14.75 1.65
CA ILE A 94 -3.09 -15.15 2.88
C ILE A 94 -4.32 -16.01 2.61
N THR A 95 -4.84 -16.03 1.38
CA THR A 95 -6.00 -16.85 1.02
C THR A 95 -5.66 -18.32 0.87
N THR A 96 -4.37 -18.67 0.81
CA THR A 96 -3.86 -20.04 0.74
C THR A 96 -3.51 -20.62 2.11
N LEU A 97 -3.52 -19.80 3.17
CA LEU A 97 -3.15 -20.18 4.52
C LEU A 97 -4.38 -20.66 5.32
N PRO A 98 -4.19 -21.56 6.31
CA PRO A 98 -5.21 -21.87 7.31
C PRO A 98 -5.68 -20.60 8.03
N LEU A 99 -6.98 -20.52 8.34
CA LEU A 99 -7.54 -19.29 8.94
C LEU A 99 -6.98 -18.98 10.33
N ASP A 100 -6.62 -19.98 11.10
CA ASP A 100 -5.98 -19.78 12.41
C ASP A 100 -4.58 -19.17 12.25
N ASP A 101 -3.83 -19.57 11.22
CA ASP A 101 -2.55 -18.96 10.88
C ASP A 101 -2.74 -17.52 10.44
N VAL A 102 -3.75 -17.22 9.61
CA VAL A 102 -4.08 -15.84 9.22
C VAL A 102 -4.37 -15.00 10.46
N ARG A 103 -5.19 -15.50 11.38
CA ARG A 103 -5.50 -14.81 12.63
C ARG A 103 -4.26 -14.51 13.45
N GLN A 104 -3.41 -15.52 13.65
CA GLN A 104 -2.20 -15.36 14.46
C GLN A 104 -1.22 -14.37 13.81
N ARG A 105 -1.01 -14.48 12.48
CA ARG A 105 -0.18 -13.55 11.72
C ARG A 105 -0.64 -12.09 11.82
N MET A 106 -1.96 -11.83 11.87
CA MET A 106 -2.48 -10.47 12.03
C MET A 106 -2.21 -9.93 13.44
N LEU A 107 -2.40 -10.74 14.46
CA LEU A 107 -2.21 -10.33 15.86
C LEU A 107 -0.73 -10.10 16.17
N ASP A 108 0.11 -11.07 15.85
CA ASP A 108 1.56 -11.00 16.15
C ASP A 108 2.24 -9.99 15.24
N GLY A 109 1.89 -9.98 13.95
CA GLY A 109 2.48 -9.06 13.00
C GLY A 109 2.18 -7.59 13.32
N ARG A 110 0.94 -7.30 13.74
CA ARG A 110 0.60 -5.96 14.22
C ARG A 110 1.43 -5.56 15.42
N ARG A 111 1.48 -6.42 16.46
CA ARG A 111 2.25 -6.15 17.68
C ARG A 111 3.72 -5.92 17.38
N GLU A 112 4.35 -6.81 16.62
CA GLU A 112 5.76 -6.72 16.29
C GLU A 112 6.09 -5.41 15.54
N LEU A 113 5.25 -5.01 14.59
CA LEU A 113 5.46 -3.77 13.86
C LEU A 113 5.21 -2.55 14.76
N GLU A 114 4.21 -2.58 15.65
CA GLU A 114 3.96 -1.53 16.65
C GLU A 114 5.14 -1.38 17.61
N ASP A 115 5.68 -2.50 18.10
CA ASP A 115 6.86 -2.51 18.99
C ASP A 115 8.10 -1.93 18.30
N THR A 116 8.31 -2.24 17.01
CA THR A 116 9.46 -1.74 16.24
C THR A 116 9.30 -0.27 15.87
N ALA A 117 8.10 0.14 15.44
CA ALA A 117 7.81 1.50 14.98
C ALA A 117 7.57 2.49 16.16
N GLY A 118 7.31 2.00 17.37
CA GLY A 118 6.94 2.81 18.52
C GLY A 118 5.61 3.55 18.36
N ARG A 119 4.76 3.12 17.43
CA ARG A 119 3.48 3.76 17.06
C ARG A 119 2.39 2.73 16.77
N PRO A 120 1.10 3.06 16.98
CA PRO A 120 0.00 2.19 16.60
C PRO A 120 -0.04 1.92 15.09
N VAL A 121 -0.33 0.68 14.72
CA VAL A 121 -0.53 0.23 13.33
C VAL A 121 -2.01 -0.03 13.11
N GLN A 122 -2.61 0.70 12.15
CA GLN A 122 -4.05 0.66 11.88
C GLN A 122 -4.40 -0.04 10.58
N TRP A 123 -3.47 -0.02 9.60
CA TRP A 123 -3.73 -0.45 8.24
C TRP A 123 -3.04 -1.77 7.93
N TYR A 124 -3.70 -2.55 7.10
CA TYR A 124 -3.17 -3.78 6.54
C TYR A 124 -3.43 -3.82 5.03
N ARG A 125 -2.45 -4.17 4.24
CA ARG A 125 -2.65 -4.49 2.84
C ARG A 125 -2.28 -5.95 2.61
N PRO A 126 -3.23 -6.81 2.17
CA PRO A 126 -2.90 -8.19 1.89
C PRO A 126 -1.98 -8.29 0.67
N PRO A 127 -0.95 -9.15 0.68
CA PRO A 127 -0.15 -9.46 -0.49
C PRO A 127 -1.03 -9.75 -1.71
N TYR A 128 -0.63 -9.25 -2.89
CA TYR A 128 -1.39 -9.31 -4.15
C TYR A 128 -2.78 -8.62 -4.10
N GLY A 129 -3.15 -7.96 -3.03
CA GLY A 129 -4.52 -7.51 -2.78
C GLY A 129 -5.51 -8.64 -2.52
N HIS A 130 -5.04 -9.85 -2.21
CA HIS A 130 -5.85 -11.04 -2.07
C HIS A 130 -6.39 -11.22 -0.65
N GLN A 131 -7.70 -11.24 -0.51
CA GLN A 131 -8.39 -11.59 0.72
C GLN A 131 -9.72 -12.28 0.42
N THR A 132 -10.13 -13.22 1.27
CA THR A 132 -11.48 -13.76 1.32
C THR A 132 -12.29 -13.00 2.38
N TYR A 133 -13.62 -13.16 2.40
CA TYR A 133 -14.44 -12.62 3.50
C TYR A 133 -14.02 -13.18 4.87
N ARG A 134 -13.58 -14.46 4.92
CA ARG A 134 -13.13 -15.07 6.17
C ARG A 134 -11.82 -14.46 6.66
N SER A 135 -10.80 -14.31 5.80
CA SER A 135 -9.53 -13.67 6.17
C SER A 135 -9.74 -12.20 6.53
N TRP A 136 -10.60 -11.48 5.82
CA TRP A 136 -11.00 -10.10 6.16
C TRP A 136 -11.54 -9.98 7.60
N ARG A 137 -12.39 -10.93 8.04
CA ARG A 137 -12.89 -10.93 9.42
C ARG A 137 -11.77 -11.06 10.45
N HIS A 138 -10.74 -11.86 10.19
CA HIS A 138 -9.58 -12.00 11.08
C HIS A 138 -8.71 -10.74 11.09
N ILE A 139 -8.51 -10.11 9.93
CA ILE A 139 -7.83 -8.81 9.83
C ILE A 139 -8.55 -7.77 10.70
N ARG A 140 -9.87 -7.67 10.55
CA ARG A 140 -10.69 -6.73 11.34
C ARG A 140 -10.69 -7.05 12.84
N ALA A 141 -10.75 -8.32 13.20
CA ALA A 141 -10.71 -8.77 14.60
C ALA A 141 -9.36 -8.49 15.28
N ALA A 142 -8.27 -8.41 14.50
CA ALA A 142 -6.95 -7.96 14.99
C ALA A 142 -6.85 -6.43 15.13
N GLY A 143 -7.94 -5.68 14.87
CA GLY A 143 -7.96 -4.22 14.94
C GLY A 143 -7.33 -3.52 13.73
N LEU A 144 -7.03 -4.26 12.67
CA LEU A 144 -6.49 -3.73 11.41
C LEU A 144 -7.61 -3.41 10.41
N THR A 145 -7.41 -2.39 9.59
CA THR A 145 -8.32 -2.05 8.50
C THR A 145 -7.65 -2.37 7.17
N PRO A 146 -8.26 -3.25 6.33
CA PRO A 146 -7.70 -3.54 5.02
C PRO A 146 -7.77 -2.35 4.09
N VAL A 147 -6.69 -2.14 3.32
CA VAL A 147 -6.52 -1.06 2.35
C VAL A 147 -6.06 -1.65 1.02
N LEU A 148 -6.75 -1.31 -0.06
CA LEU A 148 -6.33 -1.60 -1.42
C LEU A 148 -6.03 -0.30 -2.16
N TRP A 149 -5.91 -0.37 -3.46
CA TRP A 149 -5.49 0.76 -4.30
C TRP A 149 -6.37 0.93 -5.54
N GLY A 150 -6.22 2.09 -6.17
CA GLY A 150 -6.77 2.39 -7.47
C GLY A 150 -5.67 2.47 -8.53
N PRO A 151 -5.02 3.64 -8.74
CA PRO A 151 -3.88 3.78 -9.63
C PRO A 151 -2.66 3.01 -9.13
N THR A 152 -1.75 2.65 -10.05
CA THR A 152 -0.49 1.96 -9.75
C THR A 152 0.60 2.42 -10.69
N THR A 153 1.83 2.42 -10.21
CA THR A 153 3.03 2.76 -10.98
C THR A 153 3.47 1.66 -11.95
N TRP A 154 2.91 0.44 -11.86
CA TRP A 154 3.36 -0.74 -12.60
C TRP A 154 4.85 -1.08 -12.38
N ASP A 155 5.43 -0.66 -11.29
CA ASP A 155 6.84 -0.85 -10.96
C ASP A 155 7.20 -2.29 -10.56
N SER A 156 6.20 -3.15 -10.33
CA SER A 156 6.35 -4.60 -10.18
C SER A 156 6.37 -5.35 -11.52
N ARG A 157 6.20 -4.67 -12.66
CA ARG A 157 6.18 -5.27 -13.99
C ARG A 157 7.53 -5.14 -14.68
N GLY A 158 8.05 -6.26 -15.22
CA GLY A 158 9.30 -6.29 -15.98
C GLY A 158 9.17 -5.91 -17.46
N ASP A 159 7.94 -5.90 -18.00
CA ASP A 159 7.63 -5.75 -19.43
C ASP A 159 7.29 -4.30 -19.84
N VAL A 160 7.55 -3.33 -18.98
CA VAL A 160 7.20 -1.91 -19.22
C VAL A 160 8.39 -0.97 -18.99
N THR A 161 8.41 0.13 -19.76
CA THR A 161 9.45 1.17 -19.61
C THR A 161 9.16 2.13 -18.45
N GLN A 162 10.15 2.93 -18.07
CA GLN A 162 9.99 3.95 -17.03
C GLN A 162 8.90 4.97 -17.39
N GLU A 163 8.83 5.40 -18.65
CA GLU A 163 7.80 6.32 -19.17
C GLU A 163 6.40 5.72 -19.06
N GLN A 164 6.27 4.43 -19.36
CA GLN A 164 4.99 3.72 -19.24
C GLN A 164 4.54 3.59 -17.79
N ARG A 165 5.48 3.44 -16.84
CA ARG A 165 5.22 3.43 -15.41
C ARG A 165 4.67 4.78 -14.93
N VAL A 166 5.35 5.88 -15.28
CA VAL A 166 4.88 7.24 -14.98
C VAL A 166 3.50 7.49 -15.59
N ALA A 167 3.30 7.15 -16.87
CA ALA A 167 2.01 7.32 -17.54
C ALA A 167 0.90 6.46 -16.90
N ALA A 168 1.22 5.29 -16.36
CA ALA A 168 0.27 4.43 -15.66
C ALA A 168 -0.20 5.07 -14.34
N ALA A 169 0.74 5.62 -13.56
CA ALA A 169 0.43 6.33 -12.33
C ALA A 169 -0.47 7.55 -12.60
N LEU A 170 -0.12 8.38 -13.58
CA LEU A 170 -0.84 9.62 -13.91
C LEU A 170 -2.23 9.37 -14.52
N ARG A 171 -2.43 8.28 -15.24
CA ARG A 171 -3.72 7.94 -15.89
C ARG A 171 -4.87 7.79 -14.89
N GLY A 172 -4.57 7.39 -13.66
CA GLY A 172 -5.55 7.25 -12.58
C GLY A 172 -5.54 8.39 -11.57
N ALA A 173 -4.76 9.45 -11.83
CA ALA A 173 -4.59 10.58 -10.91
C ALA A 173 -5.91 11.28 -10.61
N ARG A 174 -6.25 11.41 -9.34
CA ARG A 174 -7.43 12.11 -8.84
C ARG A 174 -7.31 12.41 -7.35
N ARG A 175 -8.10 13.33 -6.86
CA ARG A 175 -8.23 13.59 -5.44
C ARG A 175 -8.63 12.34 -4.69
N GLY A 176 -7.95 12.06 -3.59
CA GLY A 176 -8.16 10.94 -2.70
C GLY A 176 -7.84 9.55 -3.29
N GLY A 177 -7.38 9.47 -4.54
CA GLY A 177 -6.95 8.20 -5.14
C GLY A 177 -5.77 7.60 -4.39
N ILE A 178 -5.83 6.30 -4.06
CA ILE A 178 -4.73 5.59 -3.39
C ILE A 178 -3.81 5.03 -4.48
N LEU A 179 -2.62 5.63 -4.63
CA LEU A 179 -1.58 5.19 -5.56
C LEU A 179 -0.73 4.10 -4.93
N LEU A 180 -0.59 2.97 -5.63
CA LEU A 180 0.35 1.91 -5.30
C LEU A 180 1.67 2.12 -6.01
N ALA A 181 2.74 2.12 -5.23
CA ALA A 181 4.13 1.97 -5.62
C ALA A 181 4.79 0.91 -4.72
N HIS A 182 6.02 0.50 -5.05
CA HIS A 182 6.79 -0.42 -4.23
C HIS A 182 8.18 0.18 -3.98
N ASP A 183 8.64 0.16 -2.73
CA ASP A 183 10.02 0.54 -2.38
C ASP A 183 10.98 -0.66 -2.40
N SER A 184 10.41 -1.88 -2.57
CA SER A 184 11.16 -3.12 -2.78
C SER A 184 10.47 -4.02 -3.82
N TYR A 185 10.88 -5.29 -3.88
CA TYR A 185 10.24 -6.38 -4.59
C TYR A 185 10.37 -7.64 -3.74
N ALA A 186 9.25 -8.28 -3.47
CA ALA A 186 9.21 -9.49 -2.65
C ALA A 186 9.91 -10.66 -3.37
N ASP A 187 10.69 -11.44 -2.65
CA ASP A 187 11.48 -12.55 -3.17
C ASP A 187 11.44 -13.77 -2.24
N HIS A 188 12.35 -14.72 -2.45
CA HIS A 188 12.42 -15.95 -1.66
C HIS A 188 12.64 -15.72 -0.14
N HIS A 189 13.24 -14.58 0.26
CA HIS A 189 13.35 -14.20 1.67
C HIS A 189 11.99 -13.81 2.26
N ASP A 190 11.06 -13.40 1.40
CA ASP A 190 9.69 -13.05 1.76
C ASP A 190 8.72 -14.22 1.55
N GLY A 191 9.25 -15.43 1.30
CA GLY A 191 8.48 -16.66 1.19
C GLY A 191 7.76 -16.86 -0.15
N VAL A 192 8.19 -16.18 -1.21
CA VAL A 192 7.62 -16.26 -2.56
C VAL A 192 8.70 -16.33 -3.63
N ASP A 193 8.32 -16.83 -4.81
CA ASP A 193 9.15 -16.83 -6.01
C ASP A 193 8.29 -16.33 -7.19
N ASP A 194 8.15 -15.00 -7.25
CA ASP A 194 7.36 -14.31 -8.29
C ASP A 194 8.20 -13.99 -9.54
N GLY A 195 9.35 -14.64 -9.65
CA GLY A 195 10.31 -14.45 -10.74
C GLY A 195 11.30 -13.31 -10.47
N PRO A 196 12.10 -12.94 -11.48
CA PRO A 196 13.16 -11.95 -11.31
C PRO A 196 12.57 -10.56 -11.05
N ALA A 197 13.19 -9.83 -10.10
CA ALA A 197 12.82 -8.45 -9.84
C ALA A 197 12.92 -7.59 -11.11
N PRO A 198 11.93 -6.73 -11.38
CA PRO A 198 11.97 -5.84 -12.52
C PRO A 198 13.10 -4.81 -12.39
N THR A 199 13.75 -4.51 -13.50
CA THR A 199 14.70 -3.40 -13.56
C THR A 199 13.91 -2.09 -13.55
N VAL A 200 13.99 -1.34 -12.45
CA VAL A 200 13.31 -0.06 -12.28
C VAL A 200 14.13 0.86 -11.39
N ASP A 201 14.32 2.10 -11.83
CA ASP A 201 14.80 3.17 -10.95
C ASP A 201 13.59 3.73 -10.18
N ARG A 202 13.39 3.22 -8.95
CA ARG A 202 12.26 3.60 -8.10
C ARG A 202 12.35 5.05 -7.64
N VAL A 203 13.56 5.57 -7.52
CA VAL A 203 13.83 6.94 -7.07
C VAL A 203 13.47 7.95 -8.17
N ASP A 204 13.95 7.72 -9.40
CA ASP A 204 13.55 8.53 -10.57
C ASP A 204 12.04 8.39 -10.83
N LEU A 205 11.51 7.17 -10.75
CA LEU A 205 10.08 6.93 -10.97
C LEU A 205 9.21 7.79 -10.06
N ILE A 206 9.46 7.74 -8.74
CA ILE A 206 8.62 8.50 -7.81
C ILE A 206 8.83 10.00 -7.93
N ALA A 207 10.04 10.47 -8.22
CA ALA A 207 10.30 11.88 -8.48
C ALA A 207 9.43 12.39 -9.63
N ARG A 208 9.44 11.70 -10.76
CA ARG A 208 8.64 12.05 -11.96
C ARG A 208 7.13 11.91 -11.72
N VAL A 209 6.71 10.91 -10.96
CA VAL A 209 5.29 10.74 -10.60
C VAL A 209 4.82 11.88 -9.73
N LEU A 210 5.58 12.25 -8.69
CA LEU A 210 5.23 13.37 -7.81
C LEU A 210 5.17 14.69 -8.57
N ASP A 211 6.14 14.97 -9.47
CA ASP A 211 6.14 16.16 -10.31
C ASP A 211 4.89 16.18 -11.21
N GLY A 212 4.53 15.05 -11.84
CA GLY A 212 3.32 14.95 -12.66
C GLY A 212 2.01 15.10 -11.88
N TYR A 213 1.94 14.62 -10.63
CA TYR A 213 0.78 14.89 -9.76
C TYR A 213 0.72 16.34 -9.31
N ALA A 214 1.88 16.98 -9.04
CA ALA A 214 1.95 18.39 -8.71
C ALA A 214 1.49 19.27 -9.87
N ASP A 215 1.83 18.92 -11.12
CA ASP A 215 1.33 19.60 -12.33
C ASP A 215 -0.20 19.51 -12.47
N LEU A 216 -0.81 18.46 -11.92
CA LEU A 216 -2.27 18.31 -11.81
C LEU A 216 -2.86 18.99 -10.56
N GLY A 217 -2.04 19.68 -9.78
CA GLY A 217 -2.44 20.35 -8.55
C GLY A 217 -2.74 19.41 -7.40
N LEU A 218 -2.11 18.22 -7.34
CA LEU A 218 -2.34 17.21 -6.32
C LEU A 218 -1.07 16.98 -5.48
N ALA A 219 -1.18 17.10 -4.15
CA ALA A 219 -0.11 16.83 -3.21
C ALA A 219 -0.20 15.37 -2.67
N ALA A 220 0.96 14.73 -2.47
CA ALA A 220 1.03 13.40 -1.87
C ALA A 220 0.84 13.46 -0.35
N ARG A 221 0.00 12.58 0.19
CA ARG A 221 -0.25 12.43 1.63
C ARG A 221 -0.24 10.95 2.03
N SER A 222 0.05 10.69 3.31
CA SER A 222 -0.22 9.39 3.91
C SER A 222 -1.73 9.13 3.97
N LEU A 223 -2.13 7.89 4.15
CA LEU A 223 -3.56 7.56 4.30
C LEU A 223 -4.15 8.21 5.56
N GLY A 224 -3.40 8.20 6.67
CA GLY A 224 -3.81 8.84 7.91
C GLY A 224 -4.02 10.34 7.72
N ASP A 225 -3.09 11.05 7.07
CA ASP A 225 -3.22 12.48 6.79
C ASP A 225 -4.45 12.78 5.91
N ALA A 226 -4.63 12.03 4.84
CA ALA A 226 -5.76 12.23 3.93
C ALA A 226 -7.12 11.98 4.61
N LEU A 227 -7.16 11.10 5.61
CA LEU A 227 -8.38 10.81 6.38
C LEU A 227 -8.69 11.86 7.47
N VAL A 228 -7.77 12.78 7.75
CA VAL A 228 -8.08 13.92 8.65
C VAL A 228 -9.15 14.83 8.04
N ALA A 229 -9.08 15.10 6.74
CA ALA A 229 -10.03 15.94 6.00
C ALA A 229 -10.98 15.15 5.11
N GLY A 230 -10.70 13.86 4.87
CA GLY A 230 -11.46 12.99 3.99
C GLY A 230 -12.23 11.89 4.73
N THR A 231 -13.03 11.16 3.98
CA THR A 231 -13.74 9.98 4.48
C THR A 231 -13.38 8.75 3.64
N PRO A 232 -13.20 7.55 4.27
CA PRO A 232 -12.83 6.36 3.53
C PRO A 232 -13.96 5.91 2.59
N VAL A 233 -13.61 5.53 1.38
CA VAL A 233 -14.53 4.84 0.46
C VAL A 233 -14.33 3.34 0.64
N LEU A 234 -15.38 2.66 1.06
CA LEU A 234 -15.36 1.24 1.39
C LEU A 234 -15.99 0.40 0.27
N GLU A 235 -15.32 -0.69 -0.11
CA GLU A 235 -15.85 -1.69 -1.03
C GLU A 235 -15.58 -3.11 -0.52
N GLY A 236 -16.53 -4.02 -0.76
CA GLY A 236 -16.30 -5.45 -0.57
C GLY A 236 -15.45 -6.01 -1.72
N ARG A 237 -14.15 -6.20 -1.50
CA ARG A 237 -13.23 -6.77 -2.49
C ARG A 237 -12.68 -8.08 -1.97
N PHE A 238 -13.26 -9.19 -2.43
CA PHE A 238 -12.89 -10.53 -2.02
C PHE A 238 -12.54 -11.39 -3.22
N LYS A 239 -11.47 -12.19 -3.05
CA LYS A 239 -11.14 -13.30 -3.96
C LYS A 239 -12.19 -14.39 -3.77
N ARG A 240 -12.66 -14.96 -4.87
CA ARG A 240 -13.65 -16.07 -4.89
C ARG A 240 -12.96 -17.41 -4.66
#